data_9e8ba8d7c0650017d2b2d758f0ad8e5d
#
_entry.id   9e8ba8d7c0650017d2b2d758f0ad8e5d
#
_cell.length_a   1.000
_cell.length_b   1.000
_cell.length_c   1.000
_cell.angle_alpha   90.00
_cell.angle_beta   90.00
_cell.angle_gamma   90.00
#
_symmetry.space_group_name_H-M   'P 1'
#
loop_
_entity.id
_entity.type
_entity.pdbx_description
1 polymer ?
#
loop_
_entity_poly.entity_id
_entity_poly.type
_entity_poly.pdbx_seq_one_letter_code
_entity_poly.pdbx_strand_id
1 'polypeptide(L)'
;MSISEISSKVYRANLLFFALALIGTILIIANSVMGPNAHAESTEFFNAPASFNQLAEMENPAVVNIRTVKTIKGGGPVFRQFQRDPWGKKGPFKDFFERYFGEDMQKEFKQPSLGSGFIIDKDGFVVTNNHVIEDADQIKVKLKDEREYDATIVGRDPNTDIALLKIDSGQNLPTVELGD
;
A
#
# COMPACT_ATOMS: atom_id res chain seq x y z
N MET A 1 22.42 -11.02 90.90
CA MET A 1 22.79 -10.87 89.47
C MET A 1 23.39 -9.47 89.35
N SER A 2 24.67 -9.42 89.02
CA SER A 2 25.47 -8.16 88.99
C SER A 2 25.10 -7.31 87.80
N ILE A 3 25.13 -5.97 87.99
CA ILE A 3 24.82 -4.98 86.93
C ILE A 3 25.69 -5.23 85.68
N SER A 4 26.89 -5.72 85.83
CA SER A 4 27.82 -6.09 84.73
C SER A 4 27.35 -7.28 83.88
N GLU A 5 26.62 -8.26 84.47
CA GLU A 5 26.03 -9.36 83.70
C GLU A 5 24.87 -8.99 82.90
N ILE A 6 24.05 -8.06 83.39
CA ILE A 6 22.87 -7.53 82.61
C ILE A 6 23.36 -6.72 81.41
N SER A 7 24.36 -5.84 81.62
CA SER A 7 24.93 -5.03 80.54
C SER A 7 25.57 -5.92 79.43
N SER A 8 26.29 -6.99 79.82
CA SER A 8 26.88 -7.87 78.78
C SER A 8 25.87 -8.68 77.99
N LYS A 9 24.74 -9.08 78.64
CA LYS A 9 23.62 -9.78 77.94
C LYS A 9 22.91 -8.89 76.98
N VAL A 10 22.63 -7.63 77.39
CA VAL A 10 21.99 -6.60 76.53
C VAL A 10 22.90 -6.25 75.35
N TYR A 11 24.18 -6.11 75.54
CA TYR A 11 25.14 -5.82 74.48
C TYR A 11 25.19 -6.96 73.45
N ARG A 12 25.27 -8.22 73.94
CA ARG A 12 25.22 -9.38 73.04
C ARG A 12 23.91 -9.55 72.26
N ALA A 13 22.77 -9.23 72.90
CA ALA A 13 21.47 -9.24 72.25
C ALA A 13 21.37 -8.18 71.15
N ASN A 14 21.83 -6.97 71.43
CA ASN A 14 21.88 -5.92 70.41
C ASN A 14 22.86 -6.26 69.29
N LEU A 15 24.03 -6.80 69.58
CA LEU A 15 24.99 -7.22 68.55
C LEU A 15 24.39 -8.29 67.61
N LEU A 16 23.67 -9.29 68.18
CA LEU A 16 22.98 -10.30 67.39
C LEU A 16 21.87 -9.72 66.56
N PHE A 17 21.12 -8.75 67.06
CA PHE A 17 20.06 -8.07 66.30
C PHE A 17 20.62 -7.29 65.10
N PHE A 18 21.71 -6.53 65.31
CA PHE A 18 22.41 -5.84 64.23
C PHE A 18 23.03 -6.78 63.21
N ALA A 19 23.56 -7.92 63.61
CA ALA A 19 24.12 -8.93 62.72
C ALA A 19 23.00 -9.57 61.85
N LEU A 20 21.87 -9.91 62.44
CA LEU A 20 20.71 -10.44 61.71
C LEU A 20 20.11 -9.43 60.75
N ALA A 21 20.02 -8.17 61.15
CA ALA A 21 19.54 -7.09 60.26
C ALA A 21 20.49 -6.89 59.07
N LEU A 22 21.79 -6.96 59.28
CA LEU A 22 22.77 -6.83 58.19
C LEU A 22 22.71 -8.02 57.22
N ILE A 23 22.53 -9.25 57.72
CA ILE A 23 22.36 -10.43 56.88
C ILE A 23 21.08 -10.33 56.06
N GLY A 24 19.98 -9.84 56.67
CA GLY A 24 18.70 -9.64 55.99
C GLY A 24 18.79 -8.63 54.84
N THR A 25 19.52 -7.52 55.05
CA THR A 25 19.73 -6.51 54.02
C THR A 25 20.62 -7.04 52.87
N ILE A 26 21.65 -7.82 53.18
CA ILE A 26 22.50 -8.45 52.16
C ILE A 26 21.69 -9.44 51.30
N LEU A 27 20.81 -10.25 51.94
CA LEU A 27 19.93 -11.19 51.21
C LEU A 27 18.93 -10.48 50.30
N ILE A 28 18.37 -9.35 50.73
CA ILE A 28 17.47 -8.57 49.91
C ILE A 28 18.20 -7.98 48.69
N ILE A 29 19.39 -7.44 48.90
CA ILE A 29 20.22 -6.89 47.81
C ILE A 29 20.65 -7.99 46.83
N ALA A 30 21.05 -9.16 47.34
CA ALA A 30 21.43 -10.30 46.51
C ALA A 30 20.26 -10.78 45.62
N ASN A 31 19.04 -10.83 46.13
CA ASN A 31 17.86 -11.15 45.34
C ASN A 31 17.52 -10.08 44.31
N SER A 32 17.80 -8.81 44.58
CA SER A 32 17.56 -7.71 43.62
C SER A 32 18.57 -7.68 42.47
N VAL A 33 19.79 -8.16 42.70
CA VAL A 33 20.85 -8.22 41.70
C VAL A 33 20.74 -9.52 40.86
N MET A 34 20.15 -10.56 41.40
CA MET A 34 20.01 -11.88 40.80
C MET A 34 18.57 -12.17 40.33
N GLY A 35 17.75 -11.12 40.13
CA GLY A 35 16.45 -11.25 39.51
C GLY A 35 16.58 -11.93 38.14
N PRO A 36 15.62 -12.75 37.72
CA PRO A 36 15.68 -13.37 36.41
C PRO A 36 15.94 -12.28 35.38
N ASN A 37 17.04 -12.41 34.66
CA ASN A 37 17.23 -11.60 33.45
C ASN A 37 15.97 -11.76 32.63
N ALA A 38 15.13 -10.72 32.58
CA ALA A 38 14.12 -10.63 31.58
C ALA A 38 14.90 -10.68 30.27
N HIS A 39 15.05 -11.86 29.70
CA HIS A 39 15.31 -11.96 28.27
C HIS A 39 14.09 -11.26 27.63
N ALA A 40 14.27 -10.03 27.25
CA ALA A 40 13.45 -9.47 26.22
C ALA A 40 13.63 -10.46 25.06
N GLU A 41 12.63 -11.34 24.89
CA GLU A 41 12.46 -12.05 23.64
C GLU A 41 12.60 -10.97 22.58
N SER A 42 13.72 -11.01 21.87
CA SER A 42 13.88 -10.18 20.70
C SER A 42 12.73 -10.62 19.80
N THR A 43 11.59 -9.93 19.91
CA THR A 43 10.65 -9.87 18.81
C THR A 43 11.54 -9.67 17.60
N GLU A 44 11.56 -10.63 16.71
CA GLU A 44 12.16 -10.46 15.39
C GLU A 44 11.54 -9.17 14.87
N PHE A 45 12.25 -8.07 15.10
CA PHE A 45 11.96 -6.85 14.37
C PHE A 45 12.07 -7.31 12.93
N PHE A 46 10.96 -7.32 12.25
CA PHE A 46 10.92 -7.37 10.80
C PHE A 46 12.12 -6.54 10.36
N ASN A 47 13.16 -7.22 9.86
CA ASN A 47 14.31 -6.54 9.32
C ASN A 47 13.83 -5.81 8.09
N ALA A 48 13.22 -4.63 8.31
CA ALA A 48 12.94 -3.74 7.23
C ALA A 48 14.27 -3.54 6.49
N PRO A 49 14.33 -3.83 5.19
CA PRO A 49 15.57 -3.71 4.46
C PRO A 49 16.09 -2.28 4.64
N ALA A 50 17.40 -2.15 4.93
CA ALA A 50 18.06 -0.86 5.08
C ALA A 50 17.87 0.05 3.82
N SER A 51 17.54 -0.56 2.70
CA SER A 51 17.20 0.11 1.44
C SER A 51 16.26 -0.75 0.61
N PHE A 52 15.26 -0.14 0.00
CA PHE A 52 14.37 -0.78 -0.99
C PHE A 52 14.99 -0.86 -2.39
N ASN A 53 16.22 -0.38 -2.59
CA ASN A 53 16.85 -0.34 -3.91
C ASN A 53 16.97 -1.73 -4.53
N GLN A 54 17.41 -2.73 -3.76
CA GLN A 54 17.55 -4.11 -4.25
C GLN A 54 16.20 -4.70 -4.67
N LEU A 55 15.17 -4.51 -3.84
CA LEU A 55 13.83 -4.95 -4.15
C LEU A 55 13.31 -4.28 -5.42
N ALA A 56 13.50 -2.96 -5.52
CA ALA A 56 13.09 -2.20 -6.69
C ALA A 56 13.83 -2.65 -7.97
N GLU A 57 15.12 -2.98 -7.87
CA GLU A 57 15.88 -3.49 -9.03
C GLU A 57 15.40 -4.87 -9.48
N MET A 58 15.01 -5.73 -8.54
CA MET A 58 14.52 -7.09 -8.82
C MET A 58 13.12 -7.06 -9.44
N GLU A 59 12.20 -6.29 -8.86
CA GLU A 59 10.79 -6.29 -9.24
C GLU A 59 10.45 -5.32 -10.38
N ASN A 60 11.24 -4.26 -10.56
CA ASN A 60 11.00 -3.22 -11.56
C ASN A 60 10.81 -3.74 -13.01
N PRO A 61 11.47 -4.82 -13.47
CA PRO A 61 11.22 -5.37 -14.81
C PRO A 61 9.79 -5.87 -15.02
N ALA A 62 9.13 -6.31 -13.95
CA ALA A 62 7.76 -6.82 -13.99
C ALA A 62 6.70 -5.73 -13.77
N VAL A 63 7.11 -4.52 -13.36
CA VAL A 63 6.20 -3.37 -13.22
C VAL A 63 5.93 -2.77 -14.59
N VAL A 64 4.66 -2.49 -14.86
CA VAL A 64 4.19 -1.98 -16.15
C VAL A 64 3.39 -0.70 -16.00
N ASN A 65 3.41 0.12 -17.05
CA ASN A 65 2.49 1.25 -17.18
C ASN A 65 1.25 0.82 -17.96
N ILE A 66 0.08 1.18 -17.46
CA ILE A 66 -1.19 0.92 -18.11
C ILE A 66 -1.72 2.23 -18.65
N ARG A 67 -2.00 2.25 -19.95
CA ARG A 67 -2.64 3.37 -20.62
C ARG A 67 -4.01 2.94 -21.08
N THR A 68 -5.02 3.70 -20.71
CA THR A 68 -6.38 3.47 -21.15
C THR A 68 -6.89 4.64 -21.98
N VAL A 69 -7.83 4.38 -22.85
CA VAL A 69 -8.53 5.39 -23.64
C VAL A 69 -10.01 5.15 -23.51
N LYS A 70 -10.73 6.18 -23.07
CA LYS A 70 -12.18 6.22 -23.06
C LYS A 70 -12.65 7.15 -24.17
N THR A 71 -13.50 6.67 -25.05
CA THR A 71 -14.07 7.45 -26.13
C THR A 71 -15.41 8.02 -25.70
N ILE A 72 -15.48 9.31 -25.50
CA ILE A 72 -16.72 9.99 -25.16
C ILE A 72 -17.41 10.39 -26.47
N LYS A 73 -18.49 9.70 -26.79
CA LYS A 73 -19.34 10.02 -27.97
C LYS A 73 -20.26 11.17 -27.64
N GLY A 74 -20.15 12.26 -28.42
CA GLY A 74 -21.07 13.38 -28.42
C GLY A 74 -21.00 14.31 -27.22
N GLY A 75 -20.64 15.56 -27.49
CA GLY A 75 -20.87 16.73 -26.66
C GLY A 75 -20.40 16.67 -25.21
N GLY A 76 -19.27 17.30 -24.91
CA GLY A 76 -18.75 17.47 -23.57
C GLY A 76 -19.77 18.03 -22.55
N PRO A 77 -19.35 18.30 -21.30
CA PRO A 77 -20.22 18.76 -20.22
C PRO A 77 -21.11 19.95 -20.59
N VAL A 78 -20.61 20.85 -21.46
CA VAL A 78 -21.34 22.02 -21.99
C VAL A 78 -22.54 21.61 -22.79
N PHE A 79 -22.42 20.54 -23.61
CA PHE A 79 -23.56 20.07 -24.45
C PHE A 79 -24.62 19.37 -23.60
N ARG A 80 -24.25 18.62 -22.56
CA ARG A 80 -25.24 18.03 -21.62
C ARG A 80 -25.99 19.10 -20.85
N GLN A 81 -25.31 20.18 -20.48
CA GLN A 81 -25.93 21.34 -19.84
C GLN A 81 -26.92 22.02 -20.80
N PHE A 82 -26.52 22.22 -22.06
CA PHE A 82 -27.36 22.82 -23.10
C PHE A 82 -28.58 21.96 -23.45
N GLN A 83 -28.46 20.64 -23.49
CA GLN A 83 -29.60 19.74 -23.70
C GLN A 83 -30.59 19.69 -22.53
N ARG A 84 -30.15 20.00 -21.32
CA ARG A 84 -31.02 20.10 -20.14
C ARG A 84 -31.74 21.41 -20.02
N ASP A 85 -31.26 22.46 -20.70
CA ASP A 85 -31.88 23.77 -20.66
C ASP A 85 -33.10 23.78 -21.61
N PRO A 86 -34.32 24.11 -21.12
CA PRO A 86 -35.52 24.20 -21.94
C PRO A 86 -35.38 25.18 -23.12
N TRP A 87 -34.45 26.14 -23.00
CA TRP A 87 -34.15 27.14 -24.02
C TRP A 87 -33.14 26.68 -25.06
N GLY A 88 -32.33 25.65 -24.74
CA GLY A 88 -31.26 25.17 -25.60
C GLY A 88 -31.75 24.46 -26.88
N LYS A 89 -32.87 23.73 -26.81
CA LYS A 89 -33.43 22.98 -27.96
C LYS A 89 -34.26 23.77 -28.91
N LYS A 90 -34.83 24.94 -28.50
CA LYS A 90 -35.73 25.79 -29.27
C LYS A 90 -35.38 27.28 -29.18
N GLY A 91 -34.26 27.65 -28.58
CA GLY A 91 -33.84 29.04 -28.38
C GLY A 91 -33.20 29.67 -29.62
N PRO A 92 -33.08 31.00 -29.64
CA PRO A 92 -32.53 31.76 -30.77
C PRO A 92 -31.06 31.47 -31.04
N PHE A 93 -30.36 30.76 -30.15
CA PHE A 93 -28.97 30.37 -30.28
C PHE A 93 -28.74 29.00 -30.91
N LYS A 94 -29.82 28.23 -31.22
CA LYS A 94 -29.71 26.91 -31.83
C LYS A 94 -28.96 26.96 -33.16
N ASP A 95 -29.37 27.86 -34.05
CA ASP A 95 -28.77 28.01 -35.38
C ASP A 95 -27.34 28.51 -35.33
N PHE A 96 -26.99 29.31 -34.30
CA PHE A 96 -25.61 29.73 -34.02
C PHE A 96 -24.75 28.54 -33.62
N PHE A 97 -25.22 27.73 -32.66
CA PHE A 97 -24.48 26.55 -32.21
C PHE A 97 -24.34 25.48 -33.29
N GLU A 98 -25.38 25.21 -34.07
CA GLU A 98 -25.32 24.26 -35.18
C GLU A 98 -24.35 24.74 -36.27
N ARG A 99 -24.31 26.05 -36.55
CA ARG A 99 -23.46 26.63 -37.59
C ARG A 99 -21.99 26.71 -37.20
N TYR A 100 -21.69 27.00 -35.93
CA TYR A 100 -20.32 27.21 -35.47
C TYR A 100 -19.71 26.00 -34.78
N PHE A 101 -20.52 25.09 -34.24
CA PHE A 101 -20.06 23.93 -33.45
C PHE A 101 -20.67 22.60 -33.92
N GLY A 102 -21.51 22.60 -34.95
CA GLY A 102 -22.28 21.43 -35.38
C GLY A 102 -21.41 20.24 -35.80
N GLU A 103 -20.31 20.50 -36.51
CA GLU A 103 -19.36 19.45 -36.92
C GLU A 103 -18.45 19.00 -35.74
N ASP A 104 -18.10 19.91 -34.85
CA ASP A 104 -17.30 19.60 -33.67
C ASP A 104 -18.10 18.89 -32.56
N MET A 105 -19.42 19.03 -32.54
CA MET A 105 -20.30 18.34 -31.60
C MET A 105 -20.38 16.80 -31.83
N GLN A 106 -20.03 16.34 -33.03
CA GLN A 106 -20.01 14.91 -33.35
C GLN A 106 -18.63 14.27 -33.18
N LYS A 107 -17.59 15.08 -32.87
CA LYS A 107 -16.25 14.55 -32.66
C LYS A 107 -16.22 13.70 -31.42
N GLU A 108 -15.67 12.50 -31.57
CA GLU A 108 -15.35 11.63 -30.47
C GLU A 108 -14.15 12.22 -29.70
N PHE A 109 -14.34 12.47 -28.42
CA PHE A 109 -13.26 12.91 -27.53
C PHE A 109 -12.61 11.68 -26.89
N LYS A 110 -11.34 11.46 -27.19
CA LYS A 110 -10.54 10.43 -26.52
C LYS A 110 -9.98 10.99 -25.24
N GLN A 111 -10.37 10.40 -24.11
CA GLN A 111 -9.84 10.73 -22.80
C GLN A 111 -8.83 9.65 -22.41
N PRO A 112 -7.52 9.95 -22.44
CA PRO A 112 -6.50 9.03 -21.95
C PRO A 112 -6.46 9.04 -20.43
N SER A 113 -6.17 7.89 -19.83
CA SER A 113 -5.83 7.74 -18.42
C SER A 113 -4.58 6.87 -18.29
N LEU A 114 -3.88 7.01 -17.18
CA LEU A 114 -2.65 6.29 -16.88
C LEU A 114 -2.77 5.60 -15.53
N GLY A 115 -2.22 4.42 -15.43
CA GLY A 115 -2.12 3.64 -14.21
C GLY A 115 -0.86 2.78 -14.23
N SER A 116 -0.71 1.98 -13.20
CA SER A 116 0.37 1.01 -13.05
C SER A 116 -0.20 -0.37 -12.78
N GLY A 117 0.59 -1.39 -13.07
CA GLY A 117 0.29 -2.77 -12.77
C GLY A 117 1.57 -3.59 -12.69
N PHE A 118 1.44 -4.87 -12.49
CA PHE A 118 2.57 -5.78 -12.45
C PHE A 118 2.21 -7.13 -13.06
N ILE A 119 3.20 -7.77 -13.70
CA ILE A 119 3.05 -9.05 -14.36
C ILE A 119 3.20 -10.15 -13.30
N ILE A 120 2.21 -11.03 -13.19
CA ILE A 120 2.20 -12.12 -12.22
C ILE A 120 2.50 -13.48 -12.83
N ASP A 121 2.43 -13.58 -14.16
CA ASP A 121 2.67 -14.84 -14.88
C ASP A 121 3.39 -14.61 -16.20
N LYS A 122 4.29 -15.54 -16.56
CA LYS A 122 5.11 -15.48 -17.79
C LYS A 122 4.28 -15.48 -19.07
N ASP A 123 3.06 -16.02 -19.01
CA ASP A 123 2.11 -16.00 -20.11
C ASP A 123 1.49 -14.64 -20.36
N GLY A 124 1.71 -13.65 -19.46
CA GLY A 124 1.28 -12.29 -19.66
C GLY A 124 0.01 -11.89 -18.90
N PHE A 125 -0.22 -12.48 -17.74
CA PHE A 125 -1.24 -11.98 -16.81
C PHE A 125 -0.70 -10.79 -16.04
N VAL A 126 -1.49 -9.69 -16.00
CA VAL A 126 -1.14 -8.43 -15.38
C VAL A 126 -2.22 -8.04 -14.37
N VAL A 127 -1.81 -7.74 -13.14
CA VAL A 127 -2.70 -7.23 -12.11
C VAL A 127 -2.61 -5.71 -12.06
N THR A 128 -3.76 -5.06 -11.93
CA THR A 128 -3.91 -3.60 -11.77
C THR A 128 -5.14 -3.29 -10.93
N ASN A 129 -5.44 -2.02 -10.72
CA ASN A 129 -6.66 -1.60 -10.06
C ASN A 129 -7.84 -1.54 -11.04
N ASN A 130 -9.05 -1.87 -10.53
CA ASN A 130 -10.26 -1.79 -11.33
C ASN A 130 -10.55 -0.37 -11.83
N HIS A 131 -10.36 0.66 -10.97
CA HIS A 131 -10.62 2.04 -11.37
C HIS A 131 -9.71 2.54 -12.50
N VAL A 132 -8.53 1.92 -12.73
CA VAL A 132 -7.63 2.26 -13.86
C VAL A 132 -8.23 1.86 -15.20
N ILE A 133 -8.97 0.75 -15.23
CA ILE A 133 -9.51 0.16 -16.47
C ILE A 133 -11.03 0.35 -16.61
N GLU A 134 -11.67 0.95 -15.62
CA GLU A 134 -13.10 1.16 -15.61
C GLU A 134 -13.50 2.06 -16.80
N ASP A 135 -14.53 1.64 -17.53
CA ASP A 135 -15.03 2.34 -18.71
C ASP A 135 -14.00 2.56 -19.85
N ALA A 136 -12.88 1.84 -19.85
CA ALA A 136 -11.90 1.92 -20.92
C ALA A 136 -12.37 1.19 -22.18
N ASP A 137 -12.34 1.85 -23.33
CA ASP A 137 -12.60 1.24 -24.64
C ASP A 137 -11.34 0.53 -25.18
N GLN A 138 -10.16 1.00 -24.77
CA GLN A 138 -8.88 0.45 -25.15
C GLN A 138 -7.93 0.46 -23.96
N ILE A 139 -7.21 -0.65 -23.78
CA ILE A 139 -6.21 -0.83 -22.73
C ILE A 139 -4.91 -1.23 -23.38
N LYS A 140 -3.83 -0.52 -23.07
CA LYS A 140 -2.47 -0.83 -23.48
C LYS A 140 -1.57 -0.99 -22.27
N VAL A 141 -0.73 -2.01 -22.30
CA VAL A 141 0.28 -2.28 -21.28
C VAL A 141 1.65 -1.99 -21.89
N LYS A 142 2.40 -1.08 -21.27
CA LYS A 142 3.74 -0.71 -21.66
C LYS A 142 4.74 -1.25 -20.65
N LEU A 143 5.67 -2.06 -21.13
CA LEU A 143 6.76 -2.62 -20.34
C LEU A 143 7.87 -1.60 -20.08
N LYS A 144 8.80 -1.94 -19.18
CA LYS A 144 9.97 -1.13 -18.87
C LYS A 144 10.88 -0.89 -20.09
N ASP A 145 10.97 -1.84 -21.00
CA ASP A 145 11.75 -1.76 -22.24
C ASP A 145 11.01 -1.07 -23.39
N GLU A 146 9.97 -0.30 -23.07
CA GLU A 146 9.17 0.50 -23.99
C GLU A 146 8.25 -0.28 -24.94
N ARG A 147 8.24 -1.62 -24.92
CA ARG A 147 7.29 -2.43 -25.69
C ARG A 147 5.86 -2.21 -25.18
N GLU A 148 4.94 -2.01 -26.12
CA GLU A 148 3.52 -1.86 -25.82
C GLU A 148 2.71 -3.04 -26.38
N TYR A 149 1.74 -3.51 -25.59
CA TYR A 149 0.82 -4.58 -25.96
C TYR A 149 -0.62 -4.15 -25.72
N ASP A 150 -1.52 -4.54 -26.61
CA ASP A 150 -2.95 -4.43 -26.33
C ASP A 150 -3.32 -5.46 -25.25
N ALA A 151 -4.15 -5.04 -24.31
CA ALA A 151 -4.57 -5.88 -23.19
C ALA A 151 -6.07 -6.14 -23.24
N THR A 152 -6.44 -7.36 -22.83
CA THR A 152 -7.84 -7.75 -22.65
C THR A 152 -8.14 -7.96 -21.16
N ILE A 153 -9.35 -7.62 -20.75
CA ILE A 153 -9.81 -7.83 -19.36
C ILE A 153 -10.17 -9.31 -19.21
N VAL A 154 -9.52 -9.99 -18.26
CA VAL A 154 -9.84 -11.37 -17.88
C VAL A 154 -10.89 -11.39 -16.80
N GLY A 155 -10.76 -10.49 -15.82
CA GLY A 155 -11.68 -10.33 -14.70
C GLY A 155 -11.45 -9.04 -13.95
N ARG A 156 -12.45 -8.65 -13.18
CA ARG A 156 -12.37 -7.45 -12.32
C ARG A 156 -13.27 -7.61 -11.10
N ASP A 157 -12.84 -7.03 -10.01
CA ASP A 157 -13.62 -6.92 -8.78
C ASP A 157 -13.64 -5.46 -8.31
N PRO A 158 -14.76 -4.74 -8.52
CA PRO A 158 -14.90 -3.37 -8.05
C PRO A 158 -14.86 -3.22 -6.52
N ASN A 159 -15.18 -4.28 -5.75
CA ASN A 159 -15.22 -4.18 -4.29
C ASN A 159 -13.82 -4.14 -3.69
N THR A 160 -12.90 -4.92 -4.25
CA THR A 160 -11.49 -4.96 -3.84
C THR A 160 -10.62 -4.02 -4.65
N ASP A 161 -11.18 -3.37 -5.69
CA ASP A 161 -10.46 -2.53 -6.66
C ASP A 161 -9.34 -3.29 -7.37
N ILE A 162 -9.54 -4.58 -7.70
CA ILE A 162 -8.57 -5.40 -8.41
C ILE A 162 -9.09 -5.74 -9.81
N ALA A 163 -8.19 -5.71 -10.79
CA ALA A 163 -8.44 -6.19 -12.14
C ALA A 163 -7.30 -7.05 -12.65
N LEU A 164 -7.65 -8.06 -13.44
CA LEU A 164 -6.73 -8.96 -14.13
C LEU A 164 -6.84 -8.72 -15.63
N LEU A 165 -5.69 -8.44 -16.24
CA LEU A 165 -5.55 -8.25 -17.67
C LEU A 165 -4.71 -9.37 -18.27
N LYS A 166 -4.84 -9.57 -19.58
CA LYS A 166 -4.03 -10.48 -20.37
C LYS A 166 -3.41 -9.74 -21.55
N ILE A 167 -2.10 -9.85 -21.68
CA ILE A 167 -1.35 -9.42 -22.87
C ILE A 167 -0.77 -10.64 -23.59
N ASP A 168 -0.57 -10.54 -24.89
CA ASP A 168 0.10 -11.53 -25.70
C ASP A 168 1.44 -10.95 -26.19
N SER A 169 2.54 -11.41 -25.58
CA SER A 169 3.89 -10.95 -25.91
C SER A 169 4.62 -11.86 -26.87
N GLY A 170 4.13 -13.08 -27.07
CA GLY A 170 4.83 -14.13 -27.85
C GLY A 170 6.13 -14.61 -27.21
N GLN A 171 6.46 -14.21 -26.00
CA GLN A 171 7.69 -14.57 -25.27
C GLN A 171 7.48 -14.51 -23.76
N ASN A 172 8.37 -15.17 -23.01
CA ASN A 172 8.34 -15.13 -21.56
C ASN A 172 8.57 -13.71 -21.04
N LEU A 173 7.74 -13.28 -20.12
CA LEU A 173 7.80 -11.99 -19.45
C LEU A 173 8.42 -12.11 -18.04
N PRO A 174 9.08 -11.04 -17.54
CA PRO A 174 9.44 -10.97 -16.14
C PRO A 174 8.19 -10.92 -15.26
N THR A 175 8.22 -11.58 -14.12
CA THR A 175 7.11 -11.67 -13.18
C THR A 175 7.54 -11.27 -11.78
N VAL A 176 6.62 -10.69 -10.99
CA VAL A 176 6.80 -10.53 -9.55
C VAL A 176 6.54 -11.86 -8.84
N GLU A 177 7.21 -12.06 -7.70
CA GLU A 177 6.86 -13.14 -6.77
C GLU A 177 5.79 -12.64 -5.80
N LEU A 178 4.69 -13.40 -5.67
CA LEU A 178 3.67 -13.08 -4.70
C LEU A 178 4.16 -13.52 -3.31
N GLY A 179 4.05 -12.64 -2.32
CA GLY A 179 4.37 -12.95 -0.93
C GLY A 179 3.34 -13.89 -0.29
N ASP A 180 3.70 -14.41 0.88
CA ASP A 180 2.84 -15.27 1.72
C ASP A 180 1.75 -14.47 2.45
#